data_7ebae1615467a2584bc4e7025f9abe21
#
_entry.id   7ebae1615467a2584bc4e7025f9abe21
#
_cell.length_a   1.000
_cell.length_b   1.000
_cell.length_c   1.000
_cell.angle_alpha   90.00
_cell.angle_beta   90.00
_cell.angle_gamma   90.00
#
_symmetry.space_group_name_H-M   'P 1'
#
loop_
_entity.id
_entity.type
_entity.pdbx_description
1 polymer ?
#
loop_
_entity_poly.entity_id
_entity_poly.type
_entity_poly.pdbx_seq_one_letter_code
_entity_poly.pdbx_strand_id
1 'polypeptide(L)'
;MKRLFIFIMGVMMAVVATSRTFDMKQLGADAKGIKPCTKLINQTIEKAASEGGGTIYFPAGTYLTATIHMKSNITLHLESGAIVRFSDRFEDYLPFVTARWEGTVMQTLSPLIYAHSADNLTITGRGTLDGNGLKWWLWEFETRKVIKENGGKLPSLDKLQQMWVDANKDLEISDYYKPSLERKMFRPPFIQFYECTNILIENVKIINSPFWTVNPAFCDNVTIHGVTINNPSSNPKGPNTDGINPSSCRNVRISDCFISVGDDCITIKSGRDADGRKYGKACENITITNCIMLSGHGGVVIGSEMSGGVKR
;
A
#
# COMPACT_ATOMS: atom_id res chain seq x y z
N MET A 1 -44.36 -33.07 -46.26
CA MET A 1 -43.11 -32.37 -45.95
C MET A 1 -42.96 -32.31 -44.44
N LYS A 2 -42.19 -33.23 -43.84
CA LYS A 2 -41.94 -33.26 -42.38
C LYS A 2 -40.70 -32.40 -42.11
N ARG A 3 -40.85 -31.29 -41.35
CA ARG A 3 -39.74 -30.44 -40.89
C ARG A 3 -39.11 -31.10 -39.65
N LEU A 4 -37.86 -31.53 -39.75
CA LEU A 4 -37.05 -32.07 -38.70
C LEU A 4 -36.45 -30.84 -37.92
N PHE A 5 -36.88 -30.63 -36.68
CA PHE A 5 -36.27 -29.66 -35.78
C PHE A 5 -35.09 -30.32 -35.08
N ILE A 6 -33.86 -29.93 -35.44
CA ILE A 6 -32.65 -30.37 -34.71
C ILE A 6 -32.49 -29.40 -33.54
N PHE A 7 -32.63 -29.94 -32.32
CA PHE A 7 -32.36 -29.23 -31.07
C PHE A 7 -30.86 -29.40 -30.77
N ILE A 8 -30.05 -28.36 -30.98
CA ILE A 8 -28.66 -28.37 -30.56
C ILE A 8 -28.66 -27.99 -29.10
N MET A 9 -28.50 -28.99 -28.20
CA MET A 9 -28.28 -28.80 -26.77
C MET A 9 -26.82 -28.41 -26.59
N GLY A 10 -26.53 -27.10 -26.44
CA GLY A 10 -25.22 -26.60 -26.06
C GLY A 10 -24.91 -27.00 -24.61
N VAL A 11 -23.99 -27.92 -24.42
CA VAL A 11 -23.45 -28.23 -23.08
C VAL A 11 -22.57 -27.05 -22.69
N MET A 12 -23.10 -26.19 -21.84
CA MET A 12 -22.31 -25.16 -21.16
C MET A 12 -21.43 -25.88 -20.13
N MET A 13 -20.18 -26.17 -20.45
CA MET A 13 -19.20 -26.62 -19.44
C MET A 13 -18.97 -25.43 -18.49
N ALA A 14 -19.55 -25.50 -17.30
CA ALA A 14 -19.16 -24.64 -16.20
C ALA A 14 -17.71 -25.00 -15.84
N VAL A 15 -16.76 -24.16 -16.23
CA VAL A 15 -15.39 -24.23 -15.73
C VAL A 15 -15.47 -23.84 -14.27
N VAL A 16 -15.42 -24.81 -13.37
CA VAL A 16 -15.24 -24.55 -11.95
C VAL A 16 -13.83 -23.99 -11.78
N ALA A 17 -13.70 -22.68 -11.73
CA ALA A 17 -12.44 -22.02 -11.39
C ALA A 17 -12.11 -22.36 -9.92
N THR A 18 -11.29 -23.40 -9.71
CA THR A 18 -10.69 -23.66 -8.40
C THR A 18 -9.58 -22.64 -8.20
N SER A 19 -9.73 -21.77 -7.19
CA SER A 19 -8.66 -20.84 -6.80
C SER A 19 -7.39 -21.65 -6.49
N ARG A 20 -6.35 -21.42 -7.28
CA ARG A 20 -5.08 -22.14 -7.17
C ARG A 20 -4.24 -21.53 -6.04
N THR A 21 -3.69 -22.38 -5.19
CA THR A 21 -2.79 -21.96 -4.11
C THR A 21 -1.33 -22.20 -4.50
N PHE A 22 -0.51 -21.18 -4.38
CA PHE A 22 0.92 -21.18 -4.63
C PHE A 22 1.66 -21.07 -3.30
N ASP A 23 2.11 -22.19 -2.76
CA ASP A 23 2.87 -22.24 -1.51
C ASP A 23 4.30 -21.74 -1.74
N MET A 24 4.63 -20.59 -1.17
CA MET A 24 5.91 -19.93 -1.39
C MET A 24 7.09 -20.77 -0.90
N LYS A 25 6.93 -21.48 0.22
CA LYS A 25 7.98 -22.36 0.74
C LYS A 25 8.22 -23.57 -0.16
N GLN A 26 7.17 -24.19 -0.68
CA GLN A 26 7.28 -25.28 -1.65
C GLN A 26 7.88 -24.82 -2.99
N LEU A 27 7.64 -23.56 -3.37
CA LEU A 27 8.24 -22.95 -4.57
C LEU A 27 9.70 -22.54 -4.37
N GLY A 28 10.28 -22.72 -3.17
CA GLY A 28 11.69 -22.46 -2.89
C GLY A 28 11.99 -21.09 -2.28
N ALA A 29 10.97 -20.38 -1.76
CA ALA A 29 11.23 -19.16 -0.99
C ALA A 29 12.00 -19.47 0.30
N ASP A 30 12.99 -18.64 0.62
CA ASP A 30 13.72 -18.73 1.87
C ASP A 30 12.84 -18.29 3.06
N ALA A 31 12.37 -19.26 3.84
CA ALA A 31 11.55 -19.00 5.01
C ALA A 31 12.36 -18.68 6.28
N LYS A 32 13.67 -18.44 6.17
CA LYS A 32 14.56 -18.03 7.27
C LYS A 32 14.82 -16.52 7.28
N GLY A 33 14.38 -15.79 6.27
CA GLY A 33 14.55 -14.34 6.14
C GLY A 33 15.98 -13.89 5.83
N ILE A 34 16.77 -14.76 5.20
CA ILE A 34 18.18 -14.46 4.85
C ILE A 34 18.28 -14.06 3.38
N LYS A 35 17.65 -14.81 2.48
CA LYS A 35 17.70 -14.54 1.03
C LYS A 35 16.42 -13.84 0.56
N PRO A 36 16.56 -12.75 -0.22
CA PRO A 36 15.39 -12.07 -0.77
C PRO A 36 14.55 -12.99 -1.67
N CYS A 37 13.24 -12.97 -1.45
CA CYS A 37 12.25 -13.74 -2.21
C CYS A 37 11.49 -12.87 -3.23
N THR A 38 11.81 -11.59 -3.36
CA THR A 38 11.06 -10.59 -4.16
C THR A 38 10.77 -11.07 -5.58
N LYS A 39 11.81 -11.54 -6.28
CA LYS A 39 11.66 -12.01 -7.66
C LYS A 39 10.70 -13.19 -7.76
N LEU A 40 10.85 -14.18 -6.87
CA LEU A 40 10.00 -15.37 -6.85
C LEU A 40 8.55 -15.00 -6.55
N ILE A 41 8.31 -14.14 -5.55
CA ILE A 41 6.96 -13.69 -5.19
C ILE A 41 6.29 -13.01 -6.39
N ASN A 42 6.94 -12.03 -7.01
CA ASN A 42 6.36 -11.29 -8.13
C ASN A 42 6.15 -12.16 -9.37
N GLN A 43 7.09 -13.06 -9.69
CA GLN A 43 6.90 -14.03 -10.78
C GLN A 43 5.74 -14.99 -10.52
N THR A 44 5.53 -15.40 -9.26
CA THR A 44 4.40 -16.24 -8.88
C THR A 44 3.08 -15.49 -9.02
N ILE A 45 3.03 -14.21 -8.62
CA ILE A 45 1.87 -13.34 -8.81
C ILE A 45 1.53 -13.18 -10.31
N GLU A 46 2.53 -12.89 -11.15
CA GLU A 46 2.32 -12.77 -12.60
C GLU A 46 1.77 -14.07 -13.21
N LYS A 47 2.32 -15.21 -12.81
CA LYS A 47 1.84 -16.53 -13.22
C LYS A 47 0.39 -16.75 -12.76
N ALA A 48 0.09 -16.54 -11.49
CA ALA A 48 -1.25 -16.71 -10.94
C ALA A 48 -2.26 -15.81 -11.67
N ALA A 49 -1.92 -14.54 -11.90
CA ALA A 49 -2.78 -13.60 -12.62
C ALA A 49 -3.03 -14.03 -14.08
N SER A 50 -2.01 -14.54 -14.77
CA SER A 50 -2.17 -15.06 -16.15
C SER A 50 -3.04 -16.33 -16.23
N GLU A 51 -3.18 -17.04 -15.12
CA GLU A 51 -4.04 -18.22 -14.97
C GLU A 51 -5.45 -17.88 -14.43
N GLY A 52 -5.80 -16.56 -14.34
CA GLY A 52 -7.09 -16.07 -13.88
C GLY A 52 -7.17 -15.67 -12.40
N GLY A 53 -6.10 -15.83 -11.66
CA GLY A 53 -5.99 -15.46 -10.24
C GLY A 53 -5.50 -16.61 -9.36
N GLY A 54 -5.33 -16.33 -8.07
CA GLY A 54 -4.90 -17.35 -7.13
C GLY A 54 -4.44 -16.80 -5.78
N THR A 55 -4.12 -17.73 -4.89
CA THR A 55 -3.63 -17.43 -3.55
C THR A 55 -2.12 -17.64 -3.49
N ILE A 56 -1.40 -16.59 -3.16
CA ILE A 56 0.03 -16.62 -2.84
C ILE A 56 0.11 -16.88 -1.33
N TYR A 57 0.44 -18.10 -0.97
CA TYR A 57 0.40 -18.60 0.40
C TYR A 57 1.78 -18.60 1.04
N PHE A 58 1.88 -17.92 2.20
CA PHE A 58 3.08 -17.86 3.02
C PHE A 58 2.88 -18.72 4.27
N PRO A 59 3.42 -19.95 4.34
CA PRO A 59 3.46 -20.75 5.57
C PRO A 59 4.27 -20.07 6.68
N ALA A 60 4.19 -20.59 7.90
CA ALA A 60 5.02 -20.11 9.01
C ALA A 60 6.52 -20.03 8.63
N GLY A 61 7.15 -18.90 8.92
CA GLY A 61 8.54 -18.58 8.58
C GLY A 61 8.73 -17.08 8.34
N THR A 62 9.96 -16.67 8.11
CA THR A 62 10.30 -15.27 7.78
C THR A 62 10.73 -15.18 6.31
N TYR A 63 10.08 -14.31 5.54
CA TYR A 63 10.33 -14.10 4.11
C TYR A 63 10.82 -12.67 3.89
N LEU A 64 12.08 -12.52 3.49
CA LEU A 64 12.64 -11.22 3.15
C LEU A 64 12.23 -10.84 1.73
N THR A 65 11.67 -9.64 1.55
CA THR A 65 11.26 -9.15 0.23
C THR A 65 11.47 -7.64 0.10
N ALA A 66 11.35 -7.13 -1.11
CA ALA A 66 11.11 -5.72 -1.42
C ALA A 66 9.66 -5.57 -1.91
N THR A 67 9.38 -4.71 -2.89
CA THR A 67 8.01 -4.48 -3.36
C THR A 67 7.33 -5.75 -3.85
N ILE A 68 6.11 -5.97 -3.36
CA ILE A 68 5.17 -6.97 -3.89
C ILE A 68 4.18 -6.23 -4.80
N HIS A 69 4.22 -6.54 -6.10
CA HIS A 69 3.29 -6.00 -7.09
C HIS A 69 2.09 -6.93 -7.25
N MET A 70 0.95 -6.53 -6.66
CA MET A 70 -0.28 -7.30 -6.80
C MET A 70 -0.95 -7.06 -8.16
N LYS A 71 -1.65 -8.07 -8.64
CA LYS A 71 -2.45 -8.06 -9.86
C LYS A 71 -3.90 -8.44 -9.54
N SER A 72 -4.80 -8.25 -10.49
CA SER A 72 -6.21 -8.62 -10.33
C SER A 72 -6.39 -10.08 -9.93
N ASN A 73 -7.38 -10.35 -9.09
CA ASN A 73 -7.76 -11.67 -8.60
C ASN A 73 -6.68 -12.38 -7.76
N ILE A 74 -5.80 -11.64 -7.11
CA ILE A 74 -4.73 -12.19 -6.26
C ILE A 74 -5.07 -12.02 -4.78
N THR A 75 -4.90 -13.12 -4.04
CA THR A 75 -4.92 -13.16 -2.59
C THR A 75 -3.50 -13.38 -2.06
N LEU A 76 -3.01 -12.48 -1.21
CA LEU A 76 -1.86 -12.75 -0.34
C LEU A 76 -2.37 -13.33 0.97
N HIS A 77 -2.06 -14.58 1.25
CA HIS A 77 -2.43 -15.25 2.49
C HIS A 77 -1.20 -15.50 3.37
N LEU A 78 -1.20 -14.89 4.55
CA LEU A 78 -0.13 -15.07 5.53
C LEU A 78 -0.63 -15.98 6.65
N GLU A 79 -0.08 -17.20 6.74
CA GLU A 79 -0.43 -18.15 7.79
C GLU A 79 0.03 -17.65 9.18
N SER A 80 -0.57 -18.19 10.23
CA SER A 80 -0.11 -17.94 11.60
C SER A 80 1.37 -18.27 11.73
N GLY A 81 2.18 -17.32 12.22
CA GLY A 81 3.64 -17.44 12.29
C GLY A 81 4.39 -17.10 11.00
N ALA A 82 3.73 -16.71 9.94
CA ALA A 82 4.38 -16.12 8.77
C ALA A 82 4.75 -14.65 9.03
N ILE A 83 5.97 -14.26 8.68
CA ILE A 83 6.45 -12.89 8.72
C ILE A 83 6.98 -12.54 7.33
N VAL A 84 6.33 -11.62 6.65
CA VAL A 84 6.86 -11.02 5.42
C VAL A 84 7.55 -9.72 5.82
N ARG A 85 8.89 -9.75 5.80
CA ARG A 85 9.74 -8.61 6.17
C ARG A 85 10.25 -7.90 4.95
N PHE A 86 10.09 -6.59 4.93
CA PHE A 86 10.50 -5.76 3.81
C PHE A 86 11.93 -5.26 3.97
N SER A 87 12.61 -5.09 2.83
CA SER A 87 13.97 -4.55 2.76
C SER A 87 14.01 -3.11 3.29
N ASP A 88 15.09 -2.74 3.96
CA ASP A 88 15.38 -1.37 4.37
C ASP A 88 16.33 -0.64 3.39
N ARG A 89 16.58 -1.23 2.22
CA ARG A 89 17.39 -0.63 1.17
C ARG A 89 16.51 0.13 0.19
N PHE A 90 16.79 1.40 0.02
CA PHE A 90 15.96 2.31 -0.79
C PHE A 90 15.91 1.90 -2.26
N GLU A 91 17.03 1.43 -2.80
CA GLU A 91 17.18 1.02 -4.20
C GLU A 91 16.34 -0.21 -4.57
N ASP A 92 15.98 -1.02 -3.57
CA ASP A 92 15.15 -2.21 -3.77
C ASP A 92 13.68 -1.86 -4.13
N TYR A 93 13.30 -0.57 -4.03
CA TYR A 93 11.97 -0.05 -4.37
C TYR A 93 11.92 0.68 -5.71
N LEU A 94 12.96 0.53 -6.52
CA LEU A 94 12.98 0.97 -7.92
C LEU A 94 12.45 -0.14 -8.86
N PRO A 95 11.93 0.23 -10.03
CA PRO A 95 11.80 1.58 -10.57
C PRO A 95 10.73 2.40 -9.85
N PHE A 96 10.75 3.71 -10.03
CA PHE A 96 9.66 4.56 -9.56
C PHE A 96 8.34 4.15 -10.20
N VAL A 97 7.26 4.30 -9.44
CA VAL A 97 5.88 4.04 -9.87
C VAL A 97 5.01 5.27 -9.67
N THR A 98 3.91 5.35 -10.42
CA THR A 98 2.89 6.35 -10.15
C THR A 98 2.19 6.02 -8.84
N ALA A 99 2.28 6.92 -7.87
CA ALA A 99 1.66 6.78 -6.58
C ALA A 99 1.13 8.13 -6.08
N ARG A 100 0.26 8.12 -5.08
CA ARG A 100 -0.19 9.34 -4.42
C ARG A 100 0.54 9.50 -3.09
N TRP A 101 1.48 10.45 -3.04
CA TRP A 101 2.26 10.73 -1.84
C TRP A 101 1.80 12.04 -1.20
N GLU A 102 1.42 12.02 0.08
CA GLU A 102 0.82 13.16 0.80
C GLU A 102 -0.21 13.96 -0.02
N GLY A 103 -1.09 13.25 -0.70
CA GLY A 103 -2.16 13.86 -1.48
C GLY A 103 -1.77 14.35 -2.87
N THR A 104 -0.53 14.16 -3.32
CA THR A 104 -0.04 14.53 -4.66
C THR A 104 0.31 13.29 -5.46
N VAL A 105 -0.15 13.22 -6.70
CA VAL A 105 0.19 12.13 -7.63
C VAL A 105 1.55 12.41 -8.26
N MET A 106 2.47 11.47 -8.15
CA MET A 106 3.83 11.63 -8.64
C MET A 106 4.51 10.28 -8.90
N GLN A 107 5.68 10.33 -9.53
CA GLN A 107 6.60 9.20 -9.60
C GLN A 107 7.38 9.09 -8.29
N THR A 108 7.31 7.95 -7.61
CA THR A 108 8.00 7.77 -6.31
C THR A 108 8.47 6.32 -6.14
N LEU A 109 9.28 6.06 -5.12
CA LEU A 109 9.62 4.70 -4.72
C LEU A 109 8.34 3.87 -4.58
N SER A 110 8.37 2.66 -5.11
CA SER A 110 7.21 1.79 -5.04
C SER A 110 6.79 1.55 -3.59
N PRO A 111 5.49 1.63 -3.27
CA PRO A 111 4.98 1.13 -2.00
C PRO A 111 5.43 -0.32 -1.74
N LEU A 112 5.51 -0.73 -0.46
CA LEU A 112 5.96 -2.07 -0.12
C LEU A 112 5.04 -3.14 -0.71
N ILE A 113 3.72 -2.90 -0.66
CA ILE A 113 2.73 -3.68 -1.39
C ILE A 113 1.96 -2.70 -2.28
N TYR A 114 2.01 -2.93 -3.58
CA TYR A 114 1.49 -2.03 -4.59
C TYR A 114 0.61 -2.74 -5.60
N ALA A 115 -0.46 -2.08 -6.01
CA ALA A 115 -1.24 -2.44 -7.19
C ALA A 115 -1.70 -1.16 -7.89
N HIS A 116 -1.85 -1.21 -9.20
CA HIS A 116 -2.37 -0.13 -10.03
C HIS A 116 -3.41 -0.67 -10.99
N SER A 117 -4.60 -0.07 -11.01
CA SER A 117 -5.71 -0.42 -11.89
C SER A 117 -6.04 -1.92 -11.87
N ALA A 118 -6.08 -2.50 -10.66
CA ALA A 118 -6.36 -3.92 -10.44
C ALA A 118 -7.68 -4.11 -9.69
N ASP A 119 -8.29 -5.28 -9.85
CA ASP A 119 -9.57 -5.64 -9.27
C ASP A 119 -9.47 -6.92 -8.43
N ASN A 120 -10.33 -7.07 -7.41
CA ASN A 120 -10.39 -8.24 -6.53
C ASN A 120 -9.06 -8.54 -5.83
N LEU A 121 -8.58 -7.60 -5.03
CA LEU A 121 -7.34 -7.71 -4.26
C LEU A 121 -7.62 -8.13 -2.83
N THR A 122 -6.96 -9.16 -2.34
CA THR A 122 -7.10 -9.61 -0.96
C THR A 122 -5.75 -9.75 -0.26
N ILE A 123 -5.65 -9.24 0.97
CA ILE A 123 -4.57 -9.54 1.92
C ILE A 123 -5.24 -10.11 3.16
N THR A 124 -4.91 -11.34 3.54
CA THR A 124 -5.60 -12.04 4.63
C THR A 124 -4.68 -12.98 5.40
N GLY A 125 -5.21 -13.58 6.45
CA GLY A 125 -4.50 -14.53 7.31
C GLY A 125 -4.19 -13.94 8.68
N ARG A 126 -3.30 -14.60 9.44
CA ARG A 126 -2.91 -14.17 10.80
C ARG A 126 -1.41 -13.91 10.96
N GLY A 127 -0.72 -13.80 9.83
CA GLY A 127 0.71 -13.47 9.80
C GLY A 127 0.98 -12.00 9.96
N THR A 128 2.25 -11.65 9.86
CA THR A 128 2.77 -10.31 10.07
C THR A 128 3.41 -9.76 8.80
N LEU A 129 3.04 -8.54 8.45
CA LEU A 129 3.73 -7.69 7.48
C LEU A 129 4.64 -6.74 8.28
N ASP A 130 5.96 -6.86 8.14
CA ASP A 130 6.97 -6.05 8.86
C ASP A 130 7.68 -5.12 7.88
N GLY A 131 7.35 -3.83 7.94
CA GLY A 131 7.90 -2.80 7.05
C GLY A 131 9.35 -2.45 7.30
N ASN A 132 9.95 -2.95 8.42
CA ASN A 132 11.34 -2.71 8.78
C ASN A 132 11.74 -1.22 8.74
N GLY A 133 10.85 -0.35 9.23
CA GLY A 133 10.85 1.09 9.02
C GLY A 133 11.96 1.89 9.69
N LEU A 134 12.71 1.31 10.64
CA LEU A 134 13.65 2.05 11.49
C LEU A 134 14.66 2.88 10.68
N LYS A 135 15.29 2.31 9.67
CA LYS A 135 16.27 3.01 8.82
C LYS A 135 15.64 4.19 8.06
N TRP A 136 14.37 4.03 7.63
CA TRP A 136 13.60 5.08 6.99
C TRP A 136 13.31 6.25 7.95
N TRP A 137 13.01 5.94 9.22
CA TRP A 137 12.75 6.97 10.23
C TRP A 137 14.02 7.73 10.62
N LEU A 138 15.13 7.01 10.83
CA LEU A 138 16.42 7.64 11.13
C LEU A 138 16.89 8.53 9.98
N TRP A 139 16.74 8.07 8.74
CA TRP A 139 17.02 8.87 7.55
C TRP A 139 16.15 10.13 7.49
N GLU A 140 14.86 10.02 7.79
CA GLU A 140 13.96 11.18 7.83
C GLU A 140 14.38 12.20 8.90
N PHE A 141 14.70 11.76 10.10
CA PHE A 141 15.15 12.65 11.17
C PHE A 141 16.45 13.37 10.82
N GLU A 142 17.43 12.64 10.28
CA GLU A 142 18.69 13.24 9.85
C GLU A 142 18.46 14.23 8.71
N THR A 143 17.65 13.89 7.73
CA THR A 143 17.32 14.77 6.61
C THR A 143 16.64 16.05 7.09
N ARG A 144 15.68 15.97 8.01
CA ARG A 144 15.03 17.16 8.60
C ARG A 144 16.03 18.05 9.35
N LYS A 145 16.95 17.43 10.07
CA LYS A 145 18.01 18.16 10.80
C LYS A 145 18.91 18.92 9.82
N VAL A 146 19.43 18.24 8.78
CA VAL A 146 20.25 18.84 7.74
C VAL A 146 19.54 20.00 7.04
N ILE A 147 18.27 19.81 6.66
CA ILE A 147 17.47 20.87 6.02
C ILE A 147 17.34 22.08 6.95
N LYS A 148 17.06 21.85 8.25
CA LYS A 148 16.92 22.94 9.24
C LYS A 148 18.24 23.73 9.40
N GLU A 149 19.37 23.04 9.47
CA GLU A 149 20.70 23.63 9.64
C GLU A 149 21.18 24.39 8.38
N ASN A 150 20.66 24.04 7.19
CA ASN A 150 21.03 24.67 5.91
C ASN A 150 19.93 25.61 5.36
N GLY A 151 19.23 26.32 6.22
CA GLY A 151 18.31 27.38 5.80
C GLY A 151 17.09 26.88 5.02
N GLY A 152 16.68 25.63 5.24
CA GLY A 152 15.46 25.07 4.67
C GLY A 152 15.64 24.27 3.38
N LYS A 153 16.88 23.92 3.00
CA LYS A 153 17.20 23.12 1.80
C LYS A 153 18.24 22.05 2.10
N LEU A 154 18.27 20.99 1.32
CA LEU A 154 19.42 20.08 1.29
C LEU A 154 20.62 20.78 0.62
N PRO A 155 21.84 20.60 1.14
CA PRO A 155 23.04 21.20 0.55
C PRO A 155 23.37 20.58 -0.82
N SER A 156 23.00 19.32 -1.03
CA SER A 156 23.13 18.57 -2.30
C SER A 156 22.13 17.44 -2.35
N LEU A 157 21.82 16.95 -3.54
CA LEU A 157 21.04 15.74 -3.75
C LEU A 157 21.99 14.57 -3.98
N ASP A 158 21.69 13.40 -3.40
CA ASP A 158 22.33 12.16 -3.78
C ASP A 158 21.79 11.66 -5.13
N LYS A 159 22.37 10.56 -5.64
CA LYS A 159 21.98 10.00 -6.93
C LYS A 159 20.49 9.63 -6.99
N LEU A 160 19.95 9.03 -5.93
CA LEU A 160 18.56 8.57 -5.91
C LEU A 160 17.59 9.76 -5.82
N GLN A 161 17.92 10.76 -5.02
CA GLN A 161 17.17 12.01 -4.93
C GLN A 161 17.15 12.74 -6.29
N GLN A 162 18.28 12.79 -6.99
CA GLN A 162 18.34 13.40 -8.32
C GLN A 162 17.48 12.62 -9.34
N MET A 163 17.56 11.29 -9.36
CA MET A 163 16.70 10.46 -10.21
C MET A 163 15.21 10.73 -9.95
N TRP A 164 14.84 10.93 -8.69
CA TRP A 164 13.46 11.24 -8.33
C TRP A 164 13.03 12.62 -8.82
N VAL A 165 13.86 13.63 -8.67
CA VAL A 165 13.61 14.98 -9.21
C VAL A 165 13.44 14.94 -10.72
N ASP A 166 14.33 14.23 -11.44
CA ASP A 166 14.28 14.09 -12.89
C ASP A 166 13.01 13.37 -13.36
N ALA A 167 12.56 12.35 -12.62
CA ALA A 167 11.32 11.62 -12.93
C ALA A 167 10.04 12.47 -12.76
N ASN A 168 10.12 13.57 -12.00
CA ASN A 168 9.00 14.43 -11.68
C ASN A 168 9.11 15.86 -12.27
N LYS A 169 10.10 16.14 -13.11
CA LYS A 169 10.38 17.50 -13.62
C LYS A 169 9.22 18.13 -14.40
N ASP A 170 8.41 17.28 -15.07
CA ASP A 170 7.30 17.72 -15.92
C ASP A 170 5.95 17.73 -15.18
N LEU A 171 5.93 17.36 -13.89
CA LEU A 171 4.72 17.42 -13.10
C LEU A 171 4.45 18.88 -12.67
N GLU A 172 3.24 19.35 -12.91
CA GLU A 172 2.68 20.53 -12.27
C GLU A 172 2.43 20.21 -10.78
N ILE A 173 3.50 20.09 -10.03
CA ILE A 173 3.39 19.88 -8.59
C ILE A 173 2.96 21.19 -7.96
N SER A 174 2.05 21.13 -6.99
CA SER A 174 1.62 22.33 -6.26
C SER A 174 2.84 23.06 -5.69
N ASP A 175 2.78 24.40 -5.61
CA ASP A 175 3.88 25.24 -5.10
C ASP A 175 4.38 24.80 -3.71
N TYR A 176 3.55 24.08 -2.97
CA TYR A 176 3.92 23.48 -1.69
C TYR A 176 5.01 22.42 -1.82
N TYR A 177 5.02 21.63 -2.92
CA TYR A 177 5.99 20.53 -3.11
C TYR A 177 7.20 20.90 -3.95
N LYS A 178 7.14 21.95 -4.76
CA LYS A 178 8.33 22.40 -5.53
C LYS A 178 9.57 22.56 -4.63
N PRO A 179 9.48 23.17 -3.44
CA PRO A 179 10.59 23.20 -2.51
C PRO A 179 10.94 21.84 -1.91
N SER A 180 10.02 20.88 -1.88
CA SER A 180 10.25 19.54 -1.32
C SER A 180 10.92 18.60 -2.31
N LEU A 181 10.78 18.81 -3.61
CA LEU A 181 11.58 18.11 -4.64
C LEU A 181 13.08 18.37 -4.44
N GLU A 182 13.45 19.56 -4.01
CA GLU A 182 14.83 19.94 -3.73
C GLU A 182 15.30 19.55 -2.32
N ARG A 183 14.41 18.99 -1.49
CA ARG A 183 14.67 18.79 -0.06
C ARG A 183 14.90 17.35 0.34
N LYS A 184 14.17 16.42 -0.21
CA LYS A 184 14.26 15.00 0.20
C LYS A 184 13.56 14.07 -0.77
N MET A 185 14.03 12.83 -0.80
CA MET A 185 13.31 11.70 -1.34
C MET A 185 12.14 11.32 -0.39
N PHE A 186 11.10 10.74 -0.93
CA PHE A 186 9.92 10.35 -0.14
C PHE A 186 9.95 8.89 0.28
N ARG A 187 9.63 8.66 1.55
CA ARG A 187 9.45 7.32 2.09
C ARG A 187 8.20 6.68 1.47
N PRO A 188 8.25 5.41 1.03
CA PRO A 188 7.10 4.76 0.41
C PRO A 188 6.01 4.43 1.44
N PRO A 189 4.71 4.53 1.08
CA PRO A 189 3.64 3.92 1.86
C PRO A 189 3.84 2.40 1.99
N PHE A 190 3.30 1.80 3.06
CA PHE A 190 3.39 0.35 3.19
C PHE A 190 2.50 -0.36 2.16
N ILE A 191 1.18 -0.13 2.21
CA ILE A 191 0.22 -0.67 1.25
C ILE A 191 -0.42 0.49 0.52
N GLN A 192 -0.17 0.60 -0.79
CA GLN A 192 -0.94 1.52 -1.62
C GLN A 192 -1.49 0.81 -2.84
N PHE A 193 -2.81 0.68 -2.87
CA PHE A 193 -3.57 0.32 -4.04
C PHE A 193 -4.04 1.60 -4.72
N TYR A 194 -3.69 1.77 -5.99
CA TYR A 194 -3.93 2.98 -6.77
C TYR A 194 -4.92 2.68 -7.89
N GLU A 195 -6.07 3.36 -7.91
CA GLU A 195 -7.16 3.13 -8.89
C GLU A 195 -7.65 1.68 -8.95
N CYS A 196 -7.75 1.03 -7.78
CA CYS A 196 -8.18 -0.37 -7.66
C CYS A 196 -9.61 -0.49 -7.14
N THR A 197 -10.22 -1.64 -7.39
CA THR A 197 -11.59 -1.94 -6.94
C THR A 197 -11.66 -3.28 -6.20
N ASN A 198 -12.71 -3.45 -5.36
CA ASN A 198 -12.97 -4.71 -4.64
C ASN A 198 -11.79 -5.17 -3.79
N ILE A 199 -11.41 -4.35 -2.81
CA ILE A 199 -10.25 -4.57 -1.95
C ILE A 199 -10.71 -5.13 -0.59
N LEU A 200 -10.05 -6.21 -0.15
CA LEU A 200 -10.17 -6.76 1.20
C LEU A 200 -8.81 -6.84 1.86
N ILE A 201 -8.66 -6.22 3.04
CA ILE A 201 -7.50 -6.39 3.91
C ILE A 201 -8.03 -6.82 5.28
N GLU A 202 -7.69 -8.03 5.72
CA GLU A 202 -8.28 -8.55 6.95
C GLU A 202 -7.30 -9.38 7.81
N ASN A 203 -7.50 -9.28 9.13
CA ASN A 203 -6.90 -10.13 10.17
C ASN A 203 -5.37 -10.12 10.28
N VAL A 204 -4.66 -9.50 9.36
CA VAL A 204 -3.20 -9.43 9.37
C VAL A 204 -2.68 -8.41 10.38
N LYS A 205 -1.45 -8.64 10.85
CA LYS A 205 -0.71 -7.68 11.65
C LYS A 205 0.27 -6.91 10.77
N ILE A 206 0.26 -5.57 10.86
CA ILE A 206 1.16 -4.68 10.11
C ILE A 206 1.98 -3.87 11.10
N ILE A 207 3.30 -3.92 10.99
CA ILE A 207 4.22 -3.26 11.92
C ILE A 207 5.33 -2.52 11.19
N ASN A 208 5.92 -1.54 11.89
CA ASN A 208 7.12 -0.85 11.45
C ASN A 208 7.01 -0.24 10.04
N SER A 209 5.89 0.42 9.74
CA SER A 209 5.71 1.08 8.44
C SER A 209 6.77 2.17 8.21
N PRO A 210 7.37 2.29 7.02
CA PRO A 210 8.28 3.39 6.72
C PRO A 210 7.57 4.75 6.68
N PHE A 211 6.29 4.76 6.34
CA PHE A 211 5.43 5.94 6.15
C PHE A 211 3.96 5.56 6.41
N TRP A 212 2.97 6.18 5.76
CA TRP A 212 1.56 5.81 5.85
C TRP A 212 1.34 4.31 5.64
N THR A 213 0.57 3.68 6.51
CA THR A 213 0.51 2.21 6.56
C THR A 213 -0.45 1.64 5.51
N VAL A 214 -1.75 1.89 5.61
CA VAL A 214 -2.73 1.42 4.62
C VAL A 214 -3.32 2.63 3.92
N ASN A 215 -2.94 2.85 2.67
CA ASN A 215 -3.25 4.06 1.93
C ASN A 215 -3.86 3.76 0.55
N PRO A 216 -5.08 3.24 0.45
CA PRO A 216 -5.76 3.13 -0.83
C PRO A 216 -5.99 4.53 -1.42
N ALA A 217 -5.70 4.70 -2.72
CA ALA A 217 -5.85 5.95 -3.44
C ALA A 217 -6.72 5.78 -4.68
N PHE A 218 -7.78 6.58 -4.81
CA PHE A 218 -8.77 6.50 -5.89
C PHE A 218 -9.49 5.15 -6.02
N CYS A 219 -9.61 4.42 -4.92
CA CYS A 219 -10.18 3.06 -4.89
C CYS A 219 -11.68 3.08 -4.61
N ASP A 220 -12.35 2.01 -5.04
CA ASP A 220 -13.78 1.78 -4.79
C ASP A 220 -14.00 0.41 -4.15
N ASN A 221 -15.00 0.32 -3.26
CA ASN A 221 -15.35 -0.90 -2.55
C ASN A 221 -14.17 -1.49 -1.76
N VAL A 222 -13.75 -0.78 -0.71
CA VAL A 222 -12.63 -1.13 0.15
C VAL A 222 -13.15 -1.63 1.50
N THR A 223 -12.71 -2.80 1.92
CA THR A 223 -12.99 -3.35 3.25
C THR A 223 -11.68 -3.61 3.98
N ILE A 224 -11.55 -3.04 5.19
CA ILE A 224 -10.42 -3.24 6.10
C ILE A 224 -11.01 -3.72 7.42
N HIS A 225 -10.76 -4.99 7.78
CA HIS A 225 -11.43 -5.65 8.89
C HIS A 225 -10.45 -6.42 9.78
N GLY A 226 -10.58 -6.25 11.10
CA GLY A 226 -9.81 -7.04 12.07
C GLY A 226 -8.28 -6.86 11.99
N VAL A 227 -7.80 -5.80 11.35
CA VAL A 227 -6.35 -5.56 11.15
C VAL A 227 -5.74 -4.98 12.43
N THR A 228 -4.57 -5.48 12.80
CA THR A 228 -3.74 -4.89 13.85
C THR A 228 -2.62 -4.07 13.23
N ILE A 229 -2.63 -2.75 13.42
CA ILE A 229 -1.54 -1.85 13.02
C ILE A 229 -0.81 -1.39 14.27
N ASN A 230 0.50 -1.68 14.34
CA ASN A 230 1.33 -1.27 15.48
C ASN A 230 2.67 -0.70 14.99
N ASN A 231 2.72 0.61 14.87
CA ASN A 231 3.94 1.36 14.59
C ASN A 231 4.42 2.07 15.88
N PRO A 232 5.73 2.12 16.15
CA PRO A 232 6.21 2.77 17.36
C PRO A 232 5.73 4.22 17.51
N SER A 233 5.16 4.54 18.67
CA SER A 233 4.77 5.89 19.06
C SER A 233 5.83 6.62 19.89
N SER A 234 6.93 5.92 20.26
CA SER A 234 8.07 6.45 21.02
C SER A 234 9.36 5.65 20.75
N ASN A 235 10.50 6.28 20.91
CA ASN A 235 11.89 5.77 20.96
C ASN A 235 12.35 4.74 19.91
N PRO A 236 12.57 5.10 18.68
CA PRO A 236 12.15 6.33 18.03
C PRO A 236 10.68 6.22 17.60
N LYS A 237 9.96 7.33 17.67
CA LYS A 237 8.61 7.42 17.10
C LYS A 237 8.70 7.28 15.59
N GLY A 238 7.84 6.44 15.01
CA GLY A 238 7.71 6.33 13.55
C GLY A 238 7.03 7.58 12.97
N PRO A 239 7.75 8.49 12.30
CA PRO A 239 7.17 9.74 11.80
C PRO A 239 6.25 9.47 10.61
N ASN A 240 5.06 10.08 10.62
CA ASN A 240 4.05 9.95 9.58
C ASN A 240 3.65 8.48 9.33
N THR A 241 3.57 7.68 10.38
CA THR A 241 3.16 6.27 10.29
C THR A 241 1.67 6.12 10.55
N ASP A 242 0.87 6.97 9.91
CA ASP A 242 -0.60 6.92 9.96
C ASP A 242 -1.08 5.48 9.70
N GLY A 243 -2.19 5.11 10.35
CA GLY A 243 -2.70 3.74 10.27
C GLY A 243 -3.43 3.45 8.97
N ILE A 244 -4.59 4.06 8.76
CA ILE A 244 -5.44 3.80 7.58
C ILE A 244 -5.86 5.13 6.96
N ASN A 245 -5.41 5.38 5.72
CA ASN A 245 -5.57 6.65 5.03
C ASN A 245 -6.29 6.48 3.68
N PRO A 246 -7.61 6.26 3.63
CA PRO A 246 -8.33 6.28 2.36
C PRO A 246 -8.22 7.67 1.74
N SER A 247 -7.78 7.74 0.48
CA SER A 247 -7.52 8.97 -0.25
C SER A 247 -8.30 9.03 -1.56
N SER A 248 -9.33 9.90 -1.64
CA SER A 248 -10.29 9.95 -2.77
C SER A 248 -10.94 8.59 -3.06
N CYS A 249 -11.21 7.81 -2.02
CA CYS A 249 -11.85 6.50 -2.09
C CYS A 249 -13.36 6.63 -1.85
N ARG A 250 -14.11 5.64 -2.29
CA ARG A 250 -15.55 5.55 -1.99
C ARG A 250 -15.97 4.14 -1.59
N ASN A 251 -17.09 4.05 -0.86
CA ASN A 251 -17.61 2.79 -0.37
C ASN A 251 -16.59 2.04 0.52
N VAL A 252 -16.06 2.74 1.52
CA VAL A 252 -15.00 2.22 2.41
C VAL A 252 -15.61 1.74 3.73
N ARG A 253 -15.27 0.55 4.15
CA ARG A 253 -15.66 -0.03 5.44
C ARG A 253 -14.40 -0.38 6.23
N ILE A 254 -14.29 0.17 7.44
CA ILE A 254 -13.19 -0.08 8.37
C ILE A 254 -13.81 -0.55 9.67
N SER A 255 -13.53 -1.79 10.10
CA SER A 255 -14.14 -2.33 11.31
C SER A 255 -13.20 -3.26 12.08
N ASP A 256 -13.41 -3.30 13.42
CA ASP A 256 -12.75 -4.25 14.32
C ASP A 256 -11.22 -4.17 14.31
N CYS A 257 -10.66 -3.02 13.95
CA CYS A 257 -9.23 -2.79 13.86
C CYS A 257 -8.64 -2.32 15.19
N PHE A 258 -7.39 -2.77 15.47
CA PHE A 258 -6.57 -2.25 16.56
C PHE A 258 -5.44 -1.41 15.99
N ILE A 259 -5.36 -0.13 16.37
CA ILE A 259 -4.42 0.83 15.77
C ILE A 259 -3.64 1.54 16.88
N SER A 260 -2.30 1.46 16.81
CA SER A 260 -1.35 2.19 17.65
C SER A 260 -0.20 2.67 16.78
N VAL A 261 -0.09 3.97 16.57
CA VAL A 261 0.77 4.55 15.52
C VAL A 261 1.48 5.82 15.99
N GLY A 262 2.44 6.25 15.21
CA GLY A 262 3.21 7.47 15.47
C GLY A 262 2.58 8.76 14.92
N ASP A 263 1.49 8.66 14.15
CA ASP A 263 0.71 9.79 13.61
C ASP A 263 -0.79 9.51 13.75
N ASP A 264 -1.67 9.86 12.82
CA ASP A 264 -3.11 9.63 12.94
C ASP A 264 -3.50 8.15 12.78
N CYS A 265 -4.50 7.69 13.54
CA CYS A 265 -4.95 6.29 13.45
C CYS A 265 -5.72 6.01 12.16
N ILE A 266 -6.78 6.78 11.88
CA ILE A 266 -7.55 6.71 10.64
C ILE A 266 -7.72 8.13 10.10
N THR A 267 -7.29 8.36 8.85
CA THR A 267 -7.30 9.70 8.28
C THR A 267 -7.94 9.72 6.90
N ILE A 268 -9.07 10.41 6.77
CA ILE A 268 -9.81 10.53 5.52
C ILE A 268 -9.24 11.68 4.69
N LYS A 269 -8.75 11.36 3.50
CA LYS A 269 -8.02 12.28 2.63
C LYS A 269 -8.59 12.31 1.22
N SER A 270 -8.33 13.37 0.46
CA SER A 270 -8.80 13.50 -0.94
C SER A 270 -7.87 14.36 -1.80
N GLY A 271 -6.60 14.41 -1.43
CA GLY A 271 -5.59 15.15 -2.18
C GLY A 271 -5.32 16.53 -1.67
N ARG A 272 -4.12 17.02 -1.99
CA ARG A 272 -3.58 18.30 -1.50
C ARG A 272 -3.73 19.39 -2.54
N ASP A 273 -4.19 20.56 -2.10
CA ASP A 273 -4.18 21.83 -2.84
C ASP A 273 -4.64 21.71 -4.31
N ALA A 274 -3.79 22.16 -5.24
CA ALA A 274 -4.08 22.14 -6.67
C ALA A 274 -4.27 20.70 -7.21
N ASP A 275 -3.49 19.74 -6.75
CA ASP A 275 -3.63 18.32 -7.13
C ASP A 275 -5.00 17.76 -6.69
N GLY A 276 -5.37 17.95 -5.43
CA GLY A 276 -6.67 17.54 -4.94
C GLY A 276 -7.84 18.15 -5.72
N ARG A 277 -7.77 19.45 -6.05
CA ARG A 277 -8.78 20.13 -6.86
C ARG A 277 -8.78 19.68 -8.33
N LYS A 278 -7.60 19.42 -8.91
CA LYS A 278 -7.45 18.93 -10.29
C LYS A 278 -8.15 17.60 -10.48
N TYR A 279 -7.95 16.64 -9.58
CA TYR A 279 -8.66 15.36 -9.64
C TYR A 279 -10.12 15.48 -9.23
N GLY A 280 -10.47 16.38 -8.30
CA GLY A 280 -11.83 16.66 -7.88
C GLY A 280 -12.60 15.45 -7.36
N LYS A 281 -11.88 14.38 -6.95
CA LYS A 281 -12.47 13.14 -6.43
C LYS A 281 -12.53 13.18 -4.91
N ALA A 282 -13.73 13.28 -4.38
CA ALA A 282 -13.96 13.26 -2.94
C ALA A 282 -13.68 11.86 -2.35
N CYS A 283 -13.41 11.83 -1.05
CA CYS A 283 -13.55 10.61 -0.25
C CYS A 283 -14.98 10.55 0.27
N GLU A 284 -15.71 9.45 0.00
CA GLU A 284 -17.15 9.40 0.30
C GLU A 284 -17.68 8.00 0.66
N ASN A 285 -18.82 7.94 1.36
CA ASN A 285 -19.45 6.71 1.82
C ASN A 285 -18.51 5.87 2.69
N ILE A 286 -18.04 6.43 3.81
CA ILE A 286 -17.08 5.79 4.70
C ILE A 286 -17.77 5.40 6.00
N THR A 287 -17.64 4.15 6.39
CA THR A 287 -18.09 3.64 7.68
C THR A 287 -16.90 3.17 8.50
N ILE A 288 -16.78 3.65 9.73
CA ILE A 288 -15.78 3.25 10.71
C ILE A 288 -16.52 2.79 11.96
N THR A 289 -16.27 1.55 12.38
CA THR A 289 -16.99 0.98 13.54
C THR A 289 -16.12 0.02 14.34
N ASN A 290 -16.36 -0.06 15.64
CA ASN A 290 -15.76 -1.04 16.55
C ASN A 290 -14.20 -1.08 16.50
N CYS A 291 -13.54 0.05 16.27
CA CYS A 291 -12.08 0.13 16.20
C CYS A 291 -11.49 0.63 17.53
N ILE A 292 -10.37 0.06 17.95
CA ILE A 292 -9.57 0.52 19.08
C ILE A 292 -8.40 1.34 18.56
N MET A 293 -8.33 2.61 18.97
CA MET A 293 -7.28 3.55 18.61
C MET A 293 -6.51 3.90 19.87
N LEU A 294 -5.41 3.16 20.13
CA LEU A 294 -4.69 3.22 21.40
C LEU A 294 -3.75 4.41 21.48
N SER A 295 -3.00 4.69 20.41
CA SER A 295 -2.02 5.77 20.34
C SER A 295 -1.94 6.32 18.93
N GLY A 296 -1.87 7.64 18.82
CA GLY A 296 -1.77 8.40 17.58
C GLY A 296 -1.91 9.88 17.87
N HIS A 297 -1.84 10.75 16.85
CA HIS A 297 -2.17 12.16 17.01
C HIS A 297 -3.69 12.37 17.08
N GLY A 298 -4.43 11.69 16.19
CA GLY A 298 -5.89 11.67 16.18
C GLY A 298 -6.45 10.26 15.99
N GLY A 299 -7.64 9.98 16.54
CA GLY A 299 -8.33 8.70 16.34
C GLY A 299 -8.90 8.62 14.92
N VAL A 300 -9.91 9.42 14.63
CA VAL A 300 -10.45 9.64 13.27
C VAL A 300 -10.27 11.09 12.90
N VAL A 301 -9.56 11.34 11.80
CA VAL A 301 -9.18 12.67 11.32
C VAL A 301 -9.66 12.87 9.90
N ILE A 302 -10.09 14.09 9.57
CA ILE A 302 -10.37 14.52 8.20
C ILE A 302 -9.27 15.51 7.78
N GLY A 303 -8.48 15.12 6.80
CA GLY A 303 -7.37 15.95 6.30
C GLY A 303 -5.99 15.53 6.84
N SER A 304 -4.96 16.44 6.74
CA SER A 304 -5.03 17.78 6.13
C SER A 304 -5.29 17.77 4.61
N GLU A 305 -4.85 16.75 3.88
CA GLU A 305 -4.97 16.62 2.41
C GLU A 305 -6.42 16.28 2.01
N MET A 306 -7.32 17.27 2.03
CA MET A 306 -8.75 17.05 1.72
C MET A 306 -9.30 17.98 0.64
N SER A 307 -8.43 18.49 -0.23
CA SER A 307 -8.82 19.50 -1.23
C SER A 307 -9.76 18.99 -2.33
N GLY A 308 -9.87 17.65 -2.50
CA GLY A 308 -10.87 17.03 -3.38
C GLY A 308 -12.25 16.84 -2.75
N GLY A 309 -12.38 17.13 -1.45
CA GLY A 309 -13.63 17.04 -0.67
C GLY A 309 -13.78 15.73 0.10
N VAL A 310 -14.59 15.78 1.15
CA VAL A 310 -15.03 14.62 1.95
C VAL A 310 -16.56 14.70 2.08
N LYS A 311 -17.25 13.60 1.82
CA LYS A 311 -18.72 13.57 1.78
C LYS A 311 -19.27 12.30 2.42
N ARG A 312 -20.40 12.45 3.17
CA ARG A 312 -21.23 11.38 3.76
C ARG A 312 -20.51 10.47 4.75
#